data_70c33d17456382685fcd738c8945140b
#
_entry.id   70c33d17456382685fcd738c8945140b
#
_cell.length_a   1.000
_cell.length_b   1.000
_cell.length_c   1.000
_cell.angle_alpha   90.00
_cell.angle_beta   90.00
_cell.angle_gamma   90.00
#
_symmetry.space_group_name_H-M   'P 1'
#
loop_
_entity.id
_entity.type
_entity.pdbx_description
1 polymer ?
#
loop_
_entity_poly.entity_id
_entity_poly.type
_entity_poly.pdbx_seq_one_letter_code
_entity_poly.pdbx_strand_id
1 'polypeptide(L)'
;MESNDKIMRAAFIVSAVVYGIALGLDIWLAPTEGALAGAILGIYIISYIVLGFPILKETLKGFIARDLFNENSLMGIASIGAWLLGDGAEAVAIVLFYQVGESLQDSMVARTKDSIKSLQKLKIESIRVLRDDKRIEIPPESVRIGDIVVVLAGERIGVDGIITQGAANLDLSALNGESIPVAAQEGQEVLAGTINLDGVLHIRATNSYADSALSKIIALIEEGSAKKAQSEEFITRFARFYTPAVVGLAALIAFVPPLLALISGADAQNALHVWGERGLIFLVISCPCALVISIPLSFFVSLGAASSRGILIKGSRFLEALHNVQTLVFDKTGTLSKGQLSVSKIQSFGNYDKARLLTLAQSLESHSTHAIAKAILREENAQELLALVDVQEIAGGGIGAQYEGRAVLAGNARFLREKGIAVVEETGAFCNVYLADNGELVGILSLSDTLKDETKETLRELREQHKEIVILSGDSGLVVQEMANALGVKHFYGDLLPKGKVERLQALLEPQQEQKRKNLVAFVGDGINDAPSLALSDVGIAMGKSGSDIALANADIVILDDNLQKITLAFAIARKTRQILWQNIGFALGAKIVIMLLGAFGIANIWLALFGDVGVALLTLLNAKRALWGYRS
;
A
#
# COMPACT_ATOMS: atom_id res chain seq x y z
N MET A 1 32.20 -9.28 11.13
CA MET A 1 31.49 -7.98 11.28
C MET A 1 30.87 -7.85 12.66
N GLU A 2 30.13 -8.82 13.17
CA GLU A 2 29.46 -8.77 14.51
C GLU A 2 30.38 -8.51 15.71
N SER A 3 31.63 -8.99 15.71
CA SER A 3 32.59 -8.77 16.81
C SER A 3 33.04 -7.32 16.92
N ASN A 4 33.27 -6.64 15.80
CA ASN A 4 33.68 -5.22 15.79
C ASN A 4 32.54 -4.29 16.24
N ASP A 5 31.29 -4.60 15.91
CA ASP A 5 30.12 -3.83 16.34
C ASP A 5 29.92 -3.91 17.86
N LYS A 6 30.11 -5.10 18.46
CA LYS A 6 30.03 -5.27 19.92
C LYS A 6 31.10 -4.48 20.65
N ILE A 7 32.32 -4.49 20.15
CA ILE A 7 33.45 -3.73 20.73
C ILE A 7 33.18 -2.22 20.63
N MET A 8 32.70 -1.74 19.48
CA MET A 8 32.40 -0.33 19.28
C MET A 8 31.26 0.15 20.20
N ARG A 9 30.19 -0.65 20.38
CA ARG A 9 29.10 -0.35 21.32
C ARG A 9 29.57 -0.34 22.77
N ALA A 10 30.45 -1.25 23.17
CA ALA A 10 31.03 -1.28 24.52
C ALA A 10 31.90 -0.03 24.75
N ALA A 11 32.76 0.34 23.81
CA ALA A 11 33.59 1.54 23.89
C ALA A 11 32.74 2.81 24.01
N PHE A 12 31.64 2.89 23.26
CA PHE A 12 30.66 3.99 23.33
C PHE A 12 30.06 4.12 24.74
N ILE A 13 29.52 3.01 25.28
CA ILE A 13 28.87 3.02 26.61
C ILE A 13 29.89 3.40 27.71
N VAL A 14 31.10 2.81 27.67
CA VAL A 14 32.15 3.13 28.62
C VAL A 14 32.55 4.59 28.55
N SER A 15 32.75 5.12 27.35
CA SER A 15 33.11 6.53 27.14
C SER A 15 32.02 7.50 27.60
N ALA A 16 30.74 7.16 27.38
CA ALA A 16 29.59 7.95 27.86
C ALA A 16 29.52 7.96 29.39
N VAL A 17 29.75 6.82 30.05
CA VAL A 17 29.78 6.74 31.54
C VAL A 17 30.95 7.53 32.11
N VAL A 18 32.15 7.38 31.55
CA VAL A 18 33.34 8.12 31.97
C VAL A 18 33.17 9.61 31.80
N TYR A 19 32.60 10.04 30.68
CA TYR A 19 32.22 11.45 30.48
C TYR A 19 31.22 11.96 31.53
N GLY A 20 30.15 11.17 31.82
CA GLY A 20 29.16 11.55 32.86
C GLY A 20 29.77 11.71 34.24
N ILE A 21 30.72 10.85 34.59
CA ILE A 21 31.49 10.97 35.87
C ILE A 21 32.36 12.23 35.86
N ALA A 22 33.09 12.47 34.77
CA ALA A 22 33.93 13.66 34.64
C ALA A 22 33.14 14.96 34.70
N LEU A 23 31.98 15.02 34.04
CA LEU A 23 31.05 16.15 34.08
C LEU A 23 30.50 16.36 35.50
N GLY A 24 30.14 15.28 36.22
CA GLY A 24 29.70 15.37 37.60
C GLY A 24 30.79 15.92 38.54
N LEU A 25 32.04 15.49 38.34
CA LEU A 25 33.19 15.99 39.11
C LEU A 25 33.51 17.47 38.78
N ASP A 26 33.40 17.83 37.51
CA ASP A 26 33.60 19.21 37.05
C ASP A 26 32.59 20.16 37.65
N ILE A 27 31.32 19.83 37.64
CA ILE A 27 30.24 20.63 38.25
C ILE A 27 30.36 20.69 39.78
N TRP A 28 30.71 19.57 40.44
CA TRP A 28 30.70 19.51 41.91
C TRP A 28 31.96 20.11 42.56
N LEU A 29 33.13 19.90 41.93
CA LEU A 29 34.41 20.35 42.46
C LEU A 29 34.87 21.69 41.86
N ALA A 30 34.33 22.10 40.70
CA ALA A 30 34.64 23.31 39.93
C ALA A 30 36.17 23.62 39.93
N PRO A 31 37.06 22.67 39.55
CA PRO A 31 38.50 22.86 39.67
C PRO A 31 38.96 23.86 38.62
N THR A 32 39.42 25.03 39.06
CA THR A 32 39.90 26.10 38.16
C THR A 32 41.33 25.85 37.66
N GLU A 33 42.19 25.19 38.48
CA GLU A 33 43.57 24.88 38.12
C GLU A 33 44.08 23.59 38.84
N GLY A 34 45.12 22.97 38.30
CA GLY A 34 45.79 21.84 38.92
C GLY A 34 45.64 20.49 38.21
N ALA A 35 46.18 19.44 38.81
CA ALA A 35 46.21 18.08 38.20
C ALA A 35 44.79 17.52 37.93
N LEU A 36 43.79 17.85 38.75
CA LEU A 36 42.40 17.41 38.57
C LEU A 36 41.73 18.05 37.35
N ALA A 37 41.91 19.35 37.13
CA ALA A 37 41.41 20.05 35.94
C ALA A 37 42.04 19.47 34.68
N GLY A 38 43.35 19.19 34.70
CA GLY A 38 44.03 18.53 33.58
C GLY A 38 43.53 17.11 33.32
N ALA A 39 43.23 16.36 34.36
CA ALA A 39 42.68 15.00 34.23
C ALA A 39 41.25 15.02 33.60
N ILE A 40 40.37 15.93 34.07
CA ILE A 40 39.02 16.12 33.50
C ILE A 40 39.10 16.51 32.03
N LEU A 41 39.95 17.46 31.68
CA LEU A 41 40.15 17.86 30.27
C LEU A 41 40.66 16.67 29.42
N GLY A 42 41.61 15.87 29.94
CA GLY A 42 42.05 14.64 29.29
C GLY A 42 40.94 13.65 29.01
N ILE A 43 40.03 13.48 29.98
CA ILE A 43 38.82 12.63 29.82
C ILE A 43 37.91 13.20 28.74
N TYR A 44 37.66 14.51 28.71
CA TYR A 44 36.85 15.13 27.67
C TYR A 44 37.46 14.92 26.27
N ILE A 45 38.75 15.08 26.10
CA ILE A 45 39.45 14.84 24.82
C ILE A 45 39.28 13.38 24.38
N ILE A 46 39.54 12.43 25.29
CA ILE A 46 39.44 11.00 24.96
C ILE A 46 37.99 10.65 24.62
N SER A 47 37.02 11.10 25.42
CA SER A 47 35.59 10.88 25.17
C SER A 47 35.15 11.50 23.85
N TYR A 48 35.60 12.72 23.53
CA TYR A 48 35.29 13.38 22.26
C TYR A 48 35.82 12.61 21.06
N ILE A 49 37.04 12.10 21.14
CA ILE A 49 37.63 11.30 20.05
C ILE A 49 36.86 9.98 19.87
N VAL A 50 36.56 9.27 20.95
CA VAL A 50 35.87 7.97 20.88
C VAL A 50 34.43 8.13 20.42
N LEU A 51 33.68 9.07 21.02
CA LEU A 51 32.28 9.31 20.68
C LEU A 51 32.13 10.08 19.35
N GLY A 52 33.05 11.02 19.06
CA GLY A 52 33.01 11.87 17.88
C GLY A 52 33.53 11.27 16.60
N PHE A 53 34.30 10.18 16.67
CA PHE A 53 34.96 9.61 15.52
C PHE A 53 34.03 9.36 14.31
N PRO A 54 32.84 8.76 14.46
CA PRO A 54 31.94 8.56 13.34
C PRO A 54 31.49 9.88 12.70
N ILE A 55 31.09 10.87 13.50
CA ILE A 55 30.61 12.18 13.05
C ILE A 55 31.74 12.95 12.37
N LEU A 56 32.93 13.02 12.98
CA LEU A 56 34.08 13.70 12.43
C LEU A 56 34.53 13.12 11.10
N LYS A 57 34.48 11.79 10.97
CA LYS A 57 34.79 11.09 9.73
C LYS A 57 33.80 11.44 8.61
N GLU A 58 32.49 11.45 8.92
CA GLU A 58 31.46 11.82 7.93
C GLU A 58 31.52 13.33 7.61
N THR A 59 31.80 14.18 8.59
CA THR A 59 32.08 15.61 8.37
C THR A 59 33.22 15.81 7.41
N LEU A 60 34.34 15.11 7.60
CA LEU A 60 35.51 15.20 6.72
C LEU A 60 35.18 14.71 5.31
N LYS A 61 34.42 13.65 5.17
CA LYS A 61 33.94 13.19 3.85
C LYS A 61 33.04 14.23 3.19
N GLY A 62 32.13 14.86 3.94
CA GLY A 62 31.28 15.94 3.45
C GLY A 62 32.12 17.12 2.91
N PHE A 63 33.17 17.51 3.62
CA PHE A 63 34.11 18.53 3.16
C PHE A 63 34.78 18.14 1.83
N ILE A 64 35.28 16.92 1.72
CA ILE A 64 35.92 16.39 0.52
C ILE A 64 34.94 16.30 -0.66
N ALA A 65 33.70 15.85 -0.39
CA ALA A 65 32.65 15.71 -1.39
C ALA A 65 31.96 17.04 -1.76
N ARG A 66 32.30 18.15 -1.12
CA ARG A 66 31.66 19.48 -1.23
C ARG A 66 30.16 19.45 -0.81
N ASP A 67 29.79 18.53 0.04
CA ASP A 67 28.47 18.43 0.64
C ASP A 67 28.54 18.89 2.11
N LEU A 68 28.75 20.19 2.31
CA LEU A 68 28.99 20.82 3.61
C LEU A 68 27.70 20.98 4.43
N PHE A 69 26.55 20.87 3.80
CA PHE A 69 25.26 21.21 4.41
C PHE A 69 24.43 19.97 4.80
N ASN A 70 25.10 18.84 5.06
CA ASN A 70 24.47 17.67 5.65
C ASN A 70 24.46 17.74 7.19
N GLU A 71 23.59 16.95 7.83
CA GLU A 71 23.41 16.95 9.29
C GLU A 71 24.68 16.59 10.06
N ASN A 72 25.47 15.63 9.59
CA ASN A 72 26.73 15.24 10.21
C ASN A 72 27.77 16.38 10.17
N SER A 73 27.83 17.10 9.05
CA SER A 73 28.72 18.27 8.92
C SER A 73 28.33 19.38 9.88
N LEU A 74 27.03 19.65 10.06
CA LEU A 74 26.56 20.66 11.00
C LEU A 74 26.92 20.31 12.45
N MET A 75 26.70 19.06 12.86
CA MET A 75 27.05 18.60 14.20
C MET A 75 28.55 18.57 14.44
N GLY A 76 29.33 18.18 13.42
CA GLY A 76 30.79 18.24 13.46
C GLY A 76 31.32 19.66 13.61
N ILE A 77 30.79 20.62 12.84
CA ILE A 77 31.16 22.04 12.95
C ILE A 77 30.78 22.59 14.33
N ALA A 78 29.59 22.28 14.81
CA ALA A 78 29.14 22.74 16.14
C ALA A 78 30.01 22.19 17.27
N SER A 79 30.37 20.91 17.25
CA SER A 79 31.21 20.29 18.27
C SER A 79 32.66 20.79 18.24
N ILE A 80 33.21 21.01 17.05
CA ILE A 80 34.54 21.64 16.89
C ILE A 80 34.49 23.10 17.39
N GLY A 81 33.41 23.85 17.05
CA GLY A 81 33.23 25.22 17.49
C GLY A 81 33.16 25.33 19.03
N ALA A 82 32.48 24.41 19.72
CA ALA A 82 32.45 24.36 21.18
C ALA A 82 33.86 24.14 21.77
N TRP A 83 34.68 23.26 21.17
CA TRP A 83 36.08 23.11 21.56
C TRP A 83 36.89 24.39 21.39
N LEU A 84 36.71 25.13 20.29
CA LEU A 84 37.40 26.39 20.01
C LEU A 84 37.02 27.52 20.98
N LEU A 85 35.80 27.47 21.52
CA LEU A 85 35.33 28.40 22.56
C LEU A 85 35.80 28.01 23.97
N GLY A 86 36.42 26.83 24.15
CA GLY A 86 36.90 26.34 25.43
C GLY A 86 35.92 25.39 26.16
N ASP A 87 34.74 25.13 25.59
CA ASP A 87 33.68 24.37 26.22
C ASP A 87 33.76 22.87 25.86
N GLY A 88 34.81 22.19 26.34
CA GLY A 88 35.05 20.78 26.04
C GLY A 88 33.93 19.86 26.52
N ALA A 89 33.28 20.18 27.65
CA ALA A 89 32.12 19.44 28.15
C ALA A 89 30.95 19.49 27.17
N GLU A 90 30.64 20.68 26.64
CA GLU A 90 29.56 20.85 25.65
C GLU A 90 29.87 20.18 24.33
N ALA A 91 31.13 20.23 23.86
CA ALA A 91 31.55 19.55 22.66
C ALA A 91 31.30 18.04 22.73
N VAL A 92 31.61 17.40 23.87
CA VAL A 92 31.32 15.98 24.10
C VAL A 92 29.82 15.72 24.21
N ALA A 93 29.08 16.62 24.88
CA ALA A 93 27.61 16.52 24.98
C ALA A 93 26.94 16.52 23.62
N ILE A 94 27.30 17.46 22.72
CA ILE A 94 26.76 17.53 21.35
C ILE A 94 26.89 16.19 20.65
N VAL A 95 28.09 15.63 20.63
CA VAL A 95 28.37 14.38 19.93
C VAL A 95 27.66 13.19 20.57
N LEU A 96 27.68 13.08 21.90
CA LEU A 96 27.03 12.01 22.64
C LEU A 96 25.51 11.99 22.38
N PHE A 97 24.84 13.14 22.59
CA PHE A 97 23.38 13.19 22.42
C PHE A 97 22.96 13.01 20.97
N TYR A 98 23.72 13.52 20.01
CA TYR A 98 23.47 13.25 18.61
C TYR A 98 23.51 11.76 18.30
N GLN A 99 24.54 11.04 18.74
CA GLN A 99 24.63 9.59 18.49
C GLN A 99 23.56 8.77 19.24
N VAL A 100 23.22 9.17 20.47
CA VAL A 100 22.11 8.54 21.20
C VAL A 100 20.80 8.76 20.45
N GLY A 101 20.55 9.99 19.99
CA GLY A 101 19.39 10.35 19.19
C GLY A 101 19.31 9.54 17.89
N GLU A 102 20.38 9.46 17.11
CA GLU A 102 20.47 8.69 15.89
C GLU A 102 20.23 7.17 16.16
N SER A 103 20.88 6.62 17.17
CA SER A 103 20.70 5.20 17.54
C SER A 103 19.26 4.88 17.98
N LEU A 104 18.59 5.78 18.72
CA LEU A 104 17.18 5.63 19.08
C LEU A 104 16.27 5.69 17.86
N GLN A 105 16.51 6.66 16.96
CA GLN A 105 15.77 6.81 15.73
C GLN A 105 15.91 5.58 14.83
N ASP A 106 17.13 5.10 14.62
CA ASP A 106 17.43 3.89 13.83
C ASP A 106 16.75 2.66 14.41
N SER A 107 16.79 2.50 15.73
CA SER A 107 16.12 1.40 16.43
C SER A 107 14.60 1.44 16.25
N MET A 108 13.99 2.63 16.28
CA MET A 108 12.55 2.79 16.07
C MET A 108 12.16 2.55 14.61
N VAL A 109 12.95 3.06 13.66
CA VAL A 109 12.77 2.81 12.24
C VAL A 109 12.92 1.32 11.93
N ALA A 110 13.94 0.66 12.47
CA ALA A 110 14.15 -0.77 12.31
C ALA A 110 12.97 -1.59 12.88
N ARG A 111 12.52 -1.30 14.10
CA ARG A 111 11.35 -1.97 14.71
C ARG A 111 10.07 -1.74 13.91
N THR A 112 9.90 -0.57 13.34
CA THR A 112 8.74 -0.28 12.50
C THR A 112 8.83 -1.03 11.17
N LYS A 113 10.01 -1.09 10.57
CA LYS A 113 10.30 -1.92 9.39
C LYS A 113 10.12 -3.41 9.71
N ASP A 114 10.52 -3.88 10.88
CA ASP A 114 10.36 -5.28 11.30
C ASP A 114 8.88 -5.64 11.58
N SER A 115 8.08 -4.70 12.04
CA SER A 115 6.62 -4.90 12.15
C SER A 115 5.96 -5.07 10.77
N ILE A 116 6.53 -4.48 9.72
CA ILE A 116 6.13 -4.67 8.32
C ILE A 116 6.83 -5.89 7.70
N LYS A 117 8.04 -6.20 8.13
CA LYS A 117 8.71 -7.48 7.85
C LYS A 117 7.99 -8.69 8.46
N SER A 118 6.97 -8.50 9.28
CA SER A 118 6.04 -9.61 9.58
C SER A 118 5.31 -10.08 8.32
N LEU A 119 5.19 -9.22 7.30
CA LEU A 119 4.86 -9.63 5.93
C LEU A 119 6.02 -10.39 5.24
N GLN A 120 7.29 -10.15 5.59
CA GLN A 120 8.43 -10.98 5.18
C GLN A 120 8.52 -12.32 5.94
N LYS A 121 7.78 -12.51 7.04
CA LYS A 121 7.51 -13.85 7.60
C LYS A 121 6.67 -14.71 6.64
N LEU A 122 6.18 -14.12 5.54
CA LEU A 122 5.63 -14.85 4.41
C LEU A 122 6.71 -15.61 3.62
N LYS A 123 7.98 -15.20 3.71
CA LYS A 123 9.09 -15.88 3.01
C LYS A 123 9.27 -17.27 3.58
N ILE A 124 9.11 -18.24 2.71
CA ILE A 124 9.26 -19.67 3.03
C ILE A 124 10.73 -20.02 2.85
N GLU A 125 11.34 -20.67 3.85
CA GLU A 125 12.75 -21.03 3.80
C GLU A 125 13.00 -22.34 3.08
N SER A 126 12.05 -23.29 3.18
CA SER A 126 12.15 -24.58 2.52
C SER A 126 10.75 -25.14 2.18
N ILE A 127 10.68 -25.98 1.17
CA ILE A 127 9.45 -26.64 0.67
C ILE A 127 9.72 -28.14 0.59
N ARG A 128 8.76 -28.96 1.04
CA ARG A 128 8.81 -30.41 0.89
C ARG A 128 8.22 -30.82 -0.44
N VAL A 129 9.02 -31.48 -1.25
CA VAL A 129 8.62 -31.98 -2.57
C VAL A 129 8.73 -33.51 -2.57
N LEU A 130 7.77 -34.16 -3.19
CA LEU A 130 7.79 -35.59 -3.44
C LEU A 130 8.44 -35.86 -4.81
N ARG A 131 9.69 -36.39 -4.79
CA ARG A 131 10.40 -36.84 -6.00
C ARG A 131 10.82 -38.29 -5.82
N ASP A 132 10.52 -39.14 -6.76
CA ASP A 132 10.82 -40.58 -6.74
C ASP A 132 10.35 -41.26 -5.43
N ASP A 133 9.10 -40.98 -5.02
CA ASP A 133 8.46 -41.42 -3.77
C ASP A 133 9.20 -41.02 -2.48
N LYS A 134 10.18 -40.12 -2.56
CA LYS A 134 10.90 -39.61 -1.41
C LYS A 134 10.50 -38.13 -1.13
N ARG A 135 10.23 -37.83 0.13
CA ARG A 135 10.04 -36.46 0.58
C ARG A 135 11.41 -35.80 0.75
N ILE A 136 11.66 -34.78 -0.07
CA ILE A 136 12.91 -34.02 -0.07
C ILE A 136 12.58 -32.58 0.29
N GLU A 137 13.35 -31.99 1.19
CA GLU A 137 13.24 -30.58 1.54
C GLU A 137 14.19 -29.76 0.65
N ILE A 138 13.64 -28.82 -0.10
CA ILE A 138 14.40 -28.01 -1.07
C ILE A 138 14.11 -26.53 -0.87
N PRO A 139 15.02 -25.60 -1.25
CA PRO A 139 14.72 -24.18 -1.31
C PRO A 139 13.55 -23.93 -2.28
N PRO A 140 12.68 -22.94 -1.99
CA PRO A 140 11.51 -22.62 -2.82
C PRO A 140 11.86 -22.37 -4.30
N GLU A 141 13.00 -21.71 -4.54
CA GLU A 141 13.49 -21.37 -5.88
C GLU A 141 13.85 -22.62 -6.73
N SER A 142 13.99 -23.77 -6.08
CA SER A 142 14.32 -25.06 -6.73
C SER A 142 13.09 -25.89 -7.11
N VAL A 143 11.88 -25.42 -6.78
CA VAL A 143 10.62 -26.07 -7.16
C VAL A 143 10.37 -25.87 -8.66
N ARG A 144 9.99 -26.96 -9.35
CA ARG A 144 9.68 -26.95 -10.77
C ARG A 144 8.18 -27.10 -10.99
N ILE A 145 7.70 -26.54 -12.07
CA ILE A 145 6.32 -26.75 -12.52
C ILE A 145 6.07 -28.26 -12.68
N GLY A 146 5.01 -28.74 -12.05
CA GLY A 146 4.65 -30.16 -12.02
C GLY A 146 5.17 -30.95 -10.81
N ASP A 147 6.07 -30.40 -9.99
CA ASP A 147 6.46 -31.02 -8.73
C ASP A 147 5.25 -31.18 -7.78
N ILE A 148 5.23 -32.26 -7.02
CA ILE A 148 4.22 -32.47 -5.97
C ILE A 148 4.76 -31.95 -4.65
N VAL A 149 4.18 -30.88 -4.17
CA VAL A 149 4.53 -30.25 -2.89
C VAL A 149 3.64 -30.85 -1.79
N VAL A 150 4.25 -31.23 -0.67
CA VAL A 150 3.54 -31.78 0.51
C VAL A 150 3.49 -30.71 1.57
N VAL A 151 2.29 -30.34 1.99
CA VAL A 151 2.04 -29.29 2.99
C VAL A 151 1.30 -29.90 4.18
N LEU A 152 1.91 -29.82 5.35
CA LEU A 152 1.35 -30.34 6.61
C LEU A 152 0.46 -29.28 7.28
N ALA A 153 -0.34 -29.72 8.25
CA ALA A 153 -1.13 -28.82 9.10
C ALA A 153 -0.21 -27.81 9.82
N GLY A 154 -0.61 -26.55 9.83
CA GLY A 154 0.15 -25.41 10.36
C GLY A 154 1.21 -24.86 9.41
N GLU A 155 1.44 -25.45 8.27
CA GLU A 155 2.43 -25.01 7.30
C GLU A 155 1.84 -24.08 6.25
N ARG A 156 2.71 -23.26 5.68
CA ARG A 156 2.37 -22.32 4.61
C ARG A 156 2.61 -22.98 3.25
N ILE A 157 1.65 -22.80 2.34
CA ILE A 157 1.78 -23.24 0.93
C ILE A 157 2.86 -22.39 0.27
N GLY A 158 3.85 -23.04 -0.33
CA GLY A 158 5.05 -22.40 -0.86
C GLY A 158 4.99 -21.98 -2.31
N VAL A 159 4.10 -22.58 -3.11
CA VAL A 159 3.93 -22.30 -4.54
C VAL A 159 2.46 -22.39 -4.92
N ASP A 160 2.07 -21.67 -5.97
CA ASP A 160 0.73 -21.79 -6.52
C ASP A 160 0.56 -23.18 -7.17
N GLY A 161 -0.60 -23.78 -7.01
CA GLY A 161 -0.83 -25.13 -7.55
C GLY A 161 -2.25 -25.63 -7.40
N ILE A 162 -2.46 -26.88 -7.81
CA ILE A 162 -3.73 -27.59 -7.72
C ILE A 162 -3.60 -28.73 -6.73
N ILE A 163 -4.56 -28.88 -5.81
CA ILE A 163 -4.61 -29.98 -4.87
C ILE A 163 -4.83 -31.28 -5.67
N THR A 164 -3.89 -32.22 -5.56
CA THR A 164 -3.98 -33.54 -6.19
C THR A 164 -4.44 -34.63 -5.23
N GLN A 165 -4.30 -34.38 -3.90
CA GLN A 165 -4.75 -35.30 -2.87
C GLN A 165 -4.89 -34.58 -1.54
N GLY A 166 -5.95 -34.88 -0.79
CA GLY A 166 -6.22 -34.33 0.54
C GLY A 166 -7.31 -33.28 0.54
N ALA A 167 -7.75 -32.91 1.75
CA ALA A 167 -8.67 -31.81 2.01
C ALA A 167 -8.24 -31.11 3.30
N ALA A 168 -8.39 -29.80 3.36
CA ALA A 168 -8.02 -29.01 4.51
C ALA A 168 -8.78 -27.66 4.56
N ASN A 169 -8.80 -27.04 5.72
CA ASN A 169 -9.20 -25.65 5.87
C ASN A 169 -7.96 -24.75 5.71
N LEU A 170 -8.10 -23.74 4.88
CA LEU A 170 -7.03 -22.82 4.51
C LEU A 170 -7.28 -21.43 5.10
N ASP A 171 -6.27 -20.86 5.74
CA ASP A 171 -6.26 -19.46 6.17
C ASP A 171 -5.60 -18.59 5.09
N LEU A 172 -6.40 -17.73 4.47
CA LEU A 172 -5.97 -16.78 3.44
C LEU A 172 -5.70 -15.38 4.02
N SER A 173 -5.80 -15.19 5.32
CA SER A 173 -5.69 -13.87 5.97
C SER A 173 -4.41 -13.11 5.62
N ALA A 174 -3.32 -13.83 5.36
CA ALA A 174 -2.05 -13.24 4.95
C ALA A 174 -2.06 -12.69 3.51
N LEU A 175 -2.96 -13.17 2.65
CA LEU A 175 -3.07 -12.77 1.25
C LEU A 175 -4.19 -11.77 1.04
N ASN A 176 -5.38 -12.04 1.57
CA ASN A 176 -6.57 -11.22 1.32
C ASN A 176 -7.10 -10.48 2.56
N GLY A 177 -6.52 -10.74 3.74
CA GLY A 177 -6.95 -10.11 5.01
C GLY A 177 -8.21 -10.70 5.64
N GLU A 178 -8.80 -11.74 5.05
CA GLU A 178 -9.98 -12.43 5.59
C GLU A 178 -9.58 -13.49 6.61
N SER A 179 -10.16 -13.43 7.80
CA SER A 179 -9.86 -14.38 8.89
C SER A 179 -10.73 -15.62 8.88
N ILE A 180 -11.64 -15.76 7.93
CA ILE A 180 -12.55 -16.92 7.84
C ILE A 180 -11.84 -18.01 7.02
N PRO A 181 -11.60 -19.20 7.60
CA PRO A 181 -11.00 -20.30 6.87
C PRO A 181 -11.88 -20.78 5.70
N VAL A 182 -11.24 -21.11 4.59
CA VAL A 182 -11.89 -21.63 3.39
C VAL A 182 -11.59 -23.12 3.25
N ALA A 183 -12.62 -23.94 3.12
CA ALA A 183 -12.43 -25.37 2.86
C ALA A 183 -11.89 -25.58 1.44
N ALA A 184 -10.83 -26.38 1.33
CA ALA A 184 -10.18 -26.74 0.06
C ALA A 184 -10.09 -28.27 -0.07
N GLN A 185 -10.33 -28.76 -1.28
CA GLN A 185 -10.37 -30.18 -1.61
C GLN A 185 -9.69 -30.47 -2.93
N GLU A 186 -9.54 -31.75 -3.25
CA GLU A 186 -8.91 -32.21 -4.48
C GLU A 186 -9.52 -31.56 -5.75
N GLY A 187 -8.64 -31.14 -6.67
CA GLY A 187 -9.00 -30.44 -7.90
C GLY A 187 -9.09 -28.91 -7.76
N GLN A 188 -9.03 -28.35 -6.56
CA GLN A 188 -9.08 -26.89 -6.36
C GLN A 188 -7.70 -26.26 -6.45
N GLU A 189 -7.68 -25.02 -6.94
CA GLU A 189 -6.47 -24.19 -6.97
C GLU A 189 -6.18 -23.60 -5.59
N VAL A 190 -4.89 -23.54 -5.23
CA VAL A 190 -4.38 -22.95 -4.02
C VAL A 190 -3.22 -22.03 -4.32
N LEU A 191 -3.09 -20.97 -3.53
CA LEU A 191 -2.08 -19.92 -3.72
C LEU A 191 -0.95 -20.03 -2.71
N ALA A 192 0.24 -19.69 -3.14
CA ALA A 192 1.39 -19.51 -2.27
C ALA A 192 1.12 -18.41 -1.24
N GLY A 193 1.52 -18.66 0.01
CA GLY A 193 1.26 -17.74 1.12
C GLY A 193 0.11 -18.14 2.03
N THR A 194 -0.82 -18.98 1.57
CA THR A 194 -1.94 -19.55 2.34
C THR A 194 -1.41 -20.50 3.42
N ILE A 195 -2.03 -20.52 4.61
CA ILE A 195 -1.68 -21.44 5.69
C ILE A 195 -2.67 -22.61 5.68
N ASN A 196 -2.15 -23.82 5.64
CA ASN A 196 -2.92 -25.04 5.86
C ASN A 196 -3.20 -25.19 7.35
N LEU A 197 -4.47 -25.14 7.78
CA LEU A 197 -4.84 -25.22 9.20
C LEU A 197 -4.93 -26.67 9.71
N ASP A 198 -5.33 -27.59 8.86
CA ASP A 198 -5.55 -28.98 9.21
C ASP A 198 -5.26 -29.90 8.01
N GLY A 199 -5.15 -31.20 8.24
CA GLY A 199 -4.92 -32.18 7.18
C GLY A 199 -3.52 -32.13 6.55
N VAL A 200 -3.34 -32.94 5.52
CA VAL A 200 -2.13 -33.00 4.68
C VAL A 200 -2.55 -32.81 3.24
N LEU A 201 -1.95 -31.84 2.58
CA LEU A 201 -2.22 -31.54 1.17
C LEU A 201 -1.06 -31.97 0.28
N HIS A 202 -1.36 -32.60 -0.84
CA HIS A 202 -0.44 -32.79 -1.95
C HIS A 202 -0.85 -31.82 -3.06
N ILE A 203 0.04 -30.91 -3.42
CA ILE A 203 -0.23 -29.81 -4.35
C ILE A 203 0.72 -29.94 -5.53
N ARG A 204 0.18 -30.03 -6.74
CA ARG A 204 0.98 -29.99 -7.97
C ARG A 204 1.26 -28.55 -8.33
N ALA A 205 2.51 -28.14 -8.30
CA ALA A 205 2.95 -26.80 -8.64
C ALA A 205 2.57 -26.43 -10.09
N THR A 206 1.85 -25.32 -10.26
CA THR A 206 1.46 -24.75 -11.56
C THR A 206 2.39 -23.62 -12.00
N ASN A 207 3.02 -22.95 -11.05
CA ASN A 207 3.93 -21.84 -11.28
C ASN A 207 5.30 -22.09 -10.63
N SER A 208 6.34 -21.39 -11.10
CA SER A 208 7.60 -21.33 -10.39
C SER A 208 7.46 -20.50 -9.12
N TYR A 209 8.38 -20.62 -8.16
CA TYR A 209 8.36 -19.79 -6.95
C TYR A 209 8.44 -18.28 -7.28
N ALA A 210 9.28 -17.89 -8.25
CA ALA A 210 9.42 -16.50 -8.67
C ALA A 210 8.13 -15.93 -9.27
N ASP A 211 7.33 -16.78 -9.92
CA ASP A 211 6.06 -16.40 -10.54
C ASP A 211 4.86 -16.60 -9.61
N SER A 212 5.07 -17.09 -8.39
CA SER A 212 4.00 -17.28 -7.41
C SER A 212 3.40 -15.96 -6.95
N ALA A 213 2.11 -15.99 -6.56
CA ALA A 213 1.39 -14.84 -6.02
C ALA A 213 2.15 -14.20 -4.85
N LEU A 214 2.70 -15.01 -3.95
CA LEU A 214 3.46 -14.56 -2.80
C LEU A 214 4.73 -13.79 -3.19
N SER A 215 5.54 -14.34 -4.11
CA SER A 215 6.80 -13.69 -4.56
C SER A 215 6.53 -12.36 -5.24
N LYS A 216 5.47 -12.27 -6.04
CA LYS A 216 5.05 -11.04 -6.69
C LYS A 216 4.61 -9.98 -5.68
N ILE A 217 3.83 -10.35 -4.68
CA ILE A 217 3.42 -9.44 -3.59
C ILE A 217 4.66 -8.90 -2.85
N ILE A 218 5.62 -9.76 -2.51
CA ILE A 218 6.87 -9.34 -1.84
C ILE A 218 7.66 -8.37 -2.72
N ALA A 219 7.85 -8.69 -4.00
CA ALA A 219 8.57 -7.84 -4.95
C ALA A 219 7.90 -6.47 -5.11
N LEU A 220 6.56 -6.41 -5.18
CA LEU A 220 5.81 -5.15 -5.28
C LEU A 220 5.92 -4.28 -4.02
N ILE A 221 5.98 -4.89 -2.83
CA ILE A 221 6.22 -4.17 -1.57
C ILE A 221 7.63 -3.58 -1.57
N GLU A 222 8.62 -4.31 -2.07
CA GLU A 222 10.01 -3.85 -2.18
C GLU A 222 10.15 -2.72 -3.23
N GLU A 223 9.58 -2.89 -4.42
CA GLU A 223 9.58 -1.89 -5.49
C GLU A 223 8.80 -0.63 -5.11
N GLY A 224 7.67 -0.79 -4.41
CA GLY A 224 6.84 0.32 -3.93
C GLY A 224 7.60 1.26 -3.00
N SER A 225 8.59 0.75 -2.27
CA SER A 225 9.47 1.57 -1.42
C SER A 225 10.39 2.49 -2.22
N ALA A 226 10.58 2.28 -3.52
CA ALA A 226 11.46 3.09 -4.37
C ALA A 226 10.75 4.33 -4.97
N LYS A 227 9.42 4.29 -5.13
CA LYS A 227 8.64 5.41 -5.71
C LYS A 227 8.25 6.42 -4.63
N LYS A 228 9.06 7.47 -4.46
CA LYS A 228 8.90 8.50 -3.42
C LYS A 228 7.68 9.40 -3.66
N ALA A 229 7.00 9.78 -2.58
CA ALA A 229 5.93 10.77 -2.57
C ALA A 229 6.43 12.19 -2.86
N GLN A 230 5.55 13.06 -3.36
CA GLN A 230 5.88 14.48 -3.57
C GLN A 230 6.27 15.18 -2.27
N SER A 231 5.65 14.79 -1.15
CA SER A 231 6.00 15.30 0.18
C SER A 231 7.42 14.92 0.59
N GLU A 232 7.92 13.74 0.22
CA GLU A 232 9.30 13.32 0.47
C GLU A 232 10.29 14.12 -0.41
N GLU A 233 9.95 14.34 -1.67
CA GLU A 233 10.75 15.17 -2.57
C GLU A 233 10.79 16.65 -2.13
N PHE A 234 9.66 17.15 -1.62
CA PHE A 234 9.57 18.51 -1.06
C PHE A 234 10.56 18.70 0.08
N ILE A 235 10.66 17.74 0.99
CA ILE A 235 11.59 17.84 2.13
C ILE A 235 13.04 17.81 1.67
N THR A 236 13.39 16.94 0.75
CA THR A 236 14.74 16.91 0.18
C THR A 236 15.09 18.26 -0.47
N ARG A 237 14.12 18.86 -1.16
CA ARG A 237 14.26 20.17 -1.79
C ARG A 237 14.31 21.30 -0.77
N PHE A 238 13.47 21.24 0.26
CA PHE A 238 13.44 22.19 1.38
C PHE A 238 14.79 22.19 2.14
N ALA A 239 15.31 21.03 2.50
CA ALA A 239 16.58 20.90 3.20
C ALA A 239 17.72 21.57 2.44
N ARG A 240 17.75 21.48 1.11
CA ARG A 240 18.77 22.11 0.26
C ARG A 240 18.83 23.64 0.41
N PHE A 241 17.72 24.32 0.66
CA PHE A 241 17.66 25.77 0.85
C PHE A 241 17.72 26.15 2.32
N TYR A 242 17.04 25.38 3.17
CA TYR A 242 16.94 25.63 4.60
C TYR A 242 18.31 25.58 5.29
N THR A 243 19.10 24.53 5.04
CA THR A 243 20.38 24.32 5.73
C THR A 243 21.40 25.44 5.46
N PRO A 244 21.65 25.87 4.22
CA PRO A 244 22.55 27.01 3.96
C PRO A 244 22.04 28.33 4.59
N ALA A 245 20.72 28.57 4.57
CA ALA A 245 20.14 29.78 5.14
C ALA A 245 20.37 29.84 6.66
N VAL A 246 20.17 28.71 7.33
CA VAL A 246 20.37 28.60 8.79
C VAL A 246 21.83 28.71 9.18
N VAL A 247 22.73 28.06 8.43
CA VAL A 247 24.19 28.19 8.65
C VAL A 247 24.62 29.65 8.49
N GLY A 248 24.13 30.33 7.46
CA GLY A 248 24.39 31.76 7.27
C GLY A 248 23.89 32.61 8.43
N LEU A 249 22.68 32.32 8.93
CA LEU A 249 22.11 33.02 10.07
C LEU A 249 22.86 32.74 11.38
N ALA A 250 23.25 31.49 11.62
CA ALA A 250 24.11 31.12 12.76
C ALA A 250 25.46 31.85 12.73
N ALA A 251 26.09 31.94 11.56
CA ALA A 251 27.32 32.69 11.37
C ALA A 251 27.12 34.20 11.63
N LEU A 252 26.02 34.80 11.19
CA LEU A 252 25.68 36.18 11.48
C LEU A 252 25.51 36.41 13.00
N ILE A 253 24.82 35.51 13.70
CA ILE A 253 24.65 35.55 15.15
C ILE A 253 26.00 35.44 15.87
N ALA A 254 26.88 34.54 15.43
CA ALA A 254 28.16 34.26 16.07
C ALA A 254 29.20 35.36 15.84
N PHE A 255 29.22 36.00 14.66
CA PHE A 255 30.33 36.88 14.29
C PHE A 255 29.99 38.37 14.19
N VAL A 256 28.76 38.77 13.90
CA VAL A 256 28.39 40.18 13.76
C VAL A 256 28.46 40.94 15.08
N PRO A 257 27.93 40.48 16.21
CA PRO A 257 28.03 41.20 17.46
C PRO A 257 29.45 41.35 18.02
N PRO A 258 30.33 40.31 17.97
CA PRO A 258 31.75 40.48 18.33
C PRO A 258 32.47 41.48 17.43
N LEU A 259 32.19 41.49 16.12
CA LEU A 259 32.76 42.49 15.21
C LEU A 259 32.34 43.90 15.55
N LEU A 260 31.08 44.11 15.89
CA LEU A 260 30.57 45.40 16.37
C LEU A 260 31.19 45.82 17.72
N ALA A 261 31.40 44.86 18.64
CA ALA A 261 32.13 45.09 19.89
C ALA A 261 33.58 45.55 19.64
N LEU A 262 34.28 44.88 18.71
CA LEU A 262 35.60 45.27 18.33
C LEU A 262 35.68 46.69 17.76
N ILE A 263 34.75 47.07 16.88
CA ILE A 263 34.67 48.42 16.29
C ILE A 263 34.32 49.49 17.34
N SER A 264 33.48 49.14 18.32
CA SER A 264 33.07 50.09 19.39
C SER A 264 34.06 50.17 20.56
N GLY A 265 35.16 49.41 20.53
CA GLY A 265 36.16 49.35 21.61
C GLY A 265 35.68 48.60 22.87
N ALA A 266 34.64 47.78 22.75
CA ALA A 266 34.18 46.90 23.81
C ALA A 266 34.96 45.57 23.82
N ASP A 267 34.74 44.76 24.87
CA ASP A 267 35.42 43.46 25.00
C ASP A 267 34.95 42.47 23.92
N ALA A 268 35.66 42.42 22.80
CA ALA A 268 35.41 41.57 21.65
C ALA A 268 35.58 40.09 21.99
N GLN A 269 36.46 39.71 22.92
CA GLN A 269 36.72 38.33 23.30
C GLN A 269 35.54 37.76 24.10
N ASN A 270 35.04 38.50 25.07
CA ASN A 270 33.85 38.09 25.79
C ASN A 270 32.60 38.07 24.89
N ALA A 271 32.50 39.03 23.97
CA ALA A 271 31.41 39.05 22.99
C ALA A 271 31.50 37.82 22.07
N LEU A 272 32.68 37.40 21.64
CA LEU A 272 32.85 36.20 20.81
C LEU A 272 32.46 34.92 21.54
N HIS A 273 32.78 34.82 22.84
CA HIS A 273 32.35 33.66 23.63
C HIS A 273 30.84 33.59 23.73
N VAL A 274 30.16 34.65 24.18
CA VAL A 274 28.71 34.68 24.36
C VAL A 274 27.94 34.49 23.05
N TRP A 275 28.32 35.21 22.01
CA TRP A 275 27.59 35.14 20.74
C TRP A 275 28.01 33.92 19.88
N GLY A 276 29.22 33.43 20.05
CA GLY A 276 29.69 32.17 19.48
C GLY A 276 28.89 30.98 20.02
N GLU A 277 28.73 30.89 21.34
CA GLU A 277 27.87 29.88 21.99
C GLU A 277 26.44 29.94 21.46
N ARG A 278 25.81 31.13 21.39
CA ARG A 278 24.46 31.29 20.80
C ARG A 278 24.38 30.85 19.36
N GLY A 279 25.39 31.17 18.57
CA GLY A 279 25.49 30.71 17.16
C GLY A 279 25.58 29.20 17.05
N LEU A 280 26.36 28.55 17.93
CA LEU A 280 26.48 27.09 17.98
C LEU A 280 25.17 26.43 18.44
N ILE A 281 24.52 26.93 19.48
CA ILE A 281 23.21 26.48 19.95
C ILE A 281 22.19 26.59 18.81
N PHE A 282 22.15 27.74 18.12
CA PHE A 282 21.27 27.95 16.96
C PHE A 282 21.54 26.94 15.85
N LEU A 283 22.82 26.62 15.57
CA LEU A 283 23.21 25.64 14.56
C LEU A 283 22.75 24.23 14.92
N VAL A 284 22.94 23.80 16.18
CA VAL A 284 22.51 22.48 16.67
C VAL A 284 21.00 22.30 16.57
N ILE A 285 20.20 23.32 16.98
CA ILE A 285 18.73 23.25 16.94
C ILE A 285 18.22 23.15 15.51
N SER A 286 18.95 23.68 14.55
CA SER A 286 18.48 23.84 13.17
C SER A 286 18.41 22.55 12.35
N CYS A 287 18.96 21.42 12.83
CA CYS A 287 18.85 20.15 12.11
C CYS A 287 17.37 19.75 11.89
N PRO A 288 16.90 19.52 10.64
CA PRO A 288 15.52 19.10 10.39
C PRO A 288 15.29 17.59 10.60
N CYS A 289 16.07 16.94 11.48
CA CYS A 289 16.13 15.47 11.64
C CYS A 289 14.74 14.84 11.88
N ALA A 290 13.92 15.43 12.75
CA ALA A 290 12.56 14.97 13.02
C ALA A 290 11.68 14.96 11.76
N LEU A 291 11.86 15.94 10.88
CA LEU A 291 11.08 16.08 9.65
C LEU A 291 11.50 15.04 8.60
N VAL A 292 12.81 14.90 8.41
CA VAL A 292 13.41 14.00 7.41
C VAL A 292 13.03 12.54 7.70
N ILE A 293 12.91 12.15 8.97
CA ILE A 293 12.63 10.76 9.36
C ILE A 293 11.12 10.50 9.47
N SER A 294 10.34 11.42 10.04
CA SER A 294 8.93 11.16 10.36
C SER A 294 8.05 10.99 9.12
N ILE A 295 8.40 11.63 8.00
CA ILE A 295 7.58 11.59 6.79
C ILE A 295 7.70 10.27 6.04
N PRO A 296 8.88 9.78 5.66
CA PRO A 296 9.01 8.46 5.06
C PRO A 296 8.44 7.37 5.97
N LEU A 297 8.66 7.48 7.29
CA LEU A 297 8.13 6.52 8.24
C LEU A 297 6.61 6.52 8.29
N SER A 298 5.96 7.69 8.25
CA SER A 298 4.49 7.79 8.22
C SER A 298 3.91 7.10 6.99
N PHE A 299 4.51 7.29 5.82
CA PHE A 299 4.13 6.57 4.62
C PHE A 299 4.35 5.07 4.76
N PHE A 300 5.51 4.68 5.28
CA PHE A 300 5.87 3.28 5.44
C PHE A 300 4.88 2.53 6.35
N VAL A 301 4.54 3.13 7.49
CA VAL A 301 3.53 2.61 8.42
C VAL A 301 2.16 2.50 7.76
N SER A 302 1.77 3.48 6.96
CA SER A 302 0.48 3.49 6.27
C SER A 302 0.39 2.47 5.15
N LEU A 303 1.47 2.26 4.38
CA LEU A 303 1.57 1.21 3.38
C LEU A 303 1.46 -0.18 4.02
N GLY A 304 2.12 -0.39 5.17
CA GLY A 304 1.99 -1.60 5.96
C GLY A 304 0.56 -1.82 6.49
N ALA A 305 -0.10 -0.76 6.94
CA ALA A 305 -1.50 -0.82 7.38
C ALA A 305 -2.48 -1.14 6.24
N ALA A 306 -2.22 -0.67 5.03
CA ALA A 306 -2.98 -1.01 3.82
C ALA A 306 -2.76 -2.48 3.44
N SER A 307 -1.51 -2.90 3.35
CA SER A 307 -1.12 -4.26 2.96
C SER A 307 -1.67 -5.32 3.92
N SER A 308 -1.64 -5.08 5.24
CA SER A 308 -2.23 -6.00 6.23
C SER A 308 -3.76 -6.16 6.11
N ARG A 309 -4.41 -5.34 5.29
CA ARG A 309 -5.85 -5.38 5.00
C ARG A 309 -6.16 -5.80 3.57
N GLY A 310 -5.18 -6.39 2.88
CA GLY A 310 -5.34 -6.83 1.50
C GLY A 310 -5.40 -5.70 0.47
N ILE A 311 -4.86 -4.52 0.79
CA ILE A 311 -4.73 -3.39 -0.13
C ILE A 311 -3.25 -3.17 -0.43
N LEU A 312 -2.82 -3.57 -1.60
CA LEU A 312 -1.44 -3.42 -2.04
C LEU A 312 -1.27 -2.10 -2.79
N ILE A 313 -0.43 -1.20 -2.26
CA ILE A 313 -0.13 0.11 -2.86
C ILE A 313 1.33 0.14 -3.28
N LYS A 314 1.62 0.39 -4.56
CA LYS A 314 2.96 0.36 -5.15
C LYS A 314 3.80 1.61 -4.85
N GLY A 315 3.67 2.20 -3.67
CA GLY A 315 4.53 3.27 -3.17
C GLY A 315 3.83 4.45 -2.54
N SER A 316 4.59 5.24 -1.79
CA SER A 316 4.11 6.43 -1.08
C SER A 316 3.51 7.49 -2.02
N ARG A 317 4.02 7.59 -3.26
CA ARG A 317 3.48 8.47 -4.30
C ARG A 317 2.00 8.19 -4.58
N PHE A 318 1.62 6.93 -4.70
CA PHE A 318 0.24 6.56 -5.03
C PHE A 318 -0.69 6.70 -3.83
N LEU A 319 -0.19 6.46 -2.61
CA LEU A 319 -0.94 6.74 -1.39
C LEU A 319 -1.21 8.25 -1.22
N GLU A 320 -0.25 9.11 -1.56
CA GLU A 320 -0.42 10.56 -1.57
C GLU A 320 -1.36 11.00 -2.70
N ALA A 321 -1.20 10.45 -3.90
CA ALA A 321 -2.05 10.73 -5.07
C ALA A 321 -3.51 10.37 -4.80
N LEU A 322 -3.77 9.22 -4.16
CA LEU A 322 -5.11 8.75 -3.81
C LEU A 322 -5.90 9.77 -2.98
N HIS A 323 -5.23 10.49 -2.08
CA HIS A 323 -5.88 11.58 -1.33
C HIS A 323 -6.42 12.68 -2.25
N ASN A 324 -5.74 12.97 -3.34
CA ASN A 324 -6.08 14.04 -4.29
C ASN A 324 -7.03 13.59 -5.42
N VAL A 325 -7.37 12.30 -5.48
CA VAL A 325 -8.37 11.79 -6.43
C VAL A 325 -9.73 12.44 -6.14
N GLN A 326 -10.35 13.00 -7.17
CA GLN A 326 -11.69 13.57 -7.12
C GLN A 326 -12.68 12.75 -7.95
N THR A 327 -12.25 12.23 -9.10
CA THR A 327 -13.08 11.45 -10.01
C THR A 327 -12.64 9.98 -9.99
N LEU A 328 -13.60 9.08 -9.77
CA LEU A 328 -13.41 7.64 -9.88
C LEU A 328 -14.15 7.12 -11.10
N VAL A 329 -13.42 6.51 -11.99
CA VAL A 329 -13.95 5.87 -13.21
C VAL A 329 -13.96 4.38 -12.98
N PHE A 330 -15.14 3.78 -12.96
CA PHE A 330 -15.32 2.34 -12.74
C PHE A 330 -15.60 1.63 -14.07
N ASP A 331 -14.91 0.52 -14.30
CA ASP A 331 -15.43 -0.49 -15.21
C ASP A 331 -16.65 -1.19 -14.59
N LYS A 332 -17.53 -1.74 -15.42
CA LYS A 332 -18.70 -2.47 -14.92
C LYS A 332 -18.36 -3.94 -14.64
N THR A 333 -17.90 -4.65 -15.65
CA THR A 333 -17.83 -6.12 -15.66
C THR A 333 -16.64 -6.61 -14.83
N GLY A 334 -16.92 -7.50 -13.83
CA GLY A 334 -15.87 -7.99 -12.94
C GLY A 334 -15.39 -6.96 -11.89
N THR A 335 -15.83 -5.70 -11.98
CA THR A 335 -15.49 -4.62 -11.05
C THR A 335 -16.68 -4.25 -10.16
N LEU A 336 -17.71 -3.62 -10.71
CA LEU A 336 -18.96 -3.34 -9.99
C LEU A 336 -19.88 -4.56 -9.94
N SER A 337 -19.71 -5.50 -10.85
CA SER A 337 -20.46 -6.74 -10.94
C SER A 337 -19.58 -7.95 -10.66
N LYS A 338 -20.22 -9.10 -10.43
CA LYS A 338 -19.55 -10.38 -10.12
C LYS A 338 -18.87 -11.01 -11.35
N GLY A 339 -19.09 -10.45 -12.55
CA GLY A 339 -18.62 -11.02 -13.83
C GLY A 339 -19.28 -12.36 -14.15
N GLN A 340 -20.41 -12.64 -13.54
CA GLN A 340 -21.16 -13.88 -13.70
C GLN A 340 -22.60 -13.56 -14.08
N LEU A 341 -23.07 -14.19 -15.17
CA LEU A 341 -24.46 -14.11 -15.57
C LEU A 341 -25.34 -14.79 -14.52
N SER A 342 -26.50 -14.20 -14.26
CA SER A 342 -27.61 -14.79 -13.49
C SER A 342 -28.93 -14.42 -14.15
N VAL A 343 -29.97 -15.19 -13.86
CA VAL A 343 -31.32 -14.91 -14.35
C VAL A 343 -31.89 -13.73 -13.59
N SER A 344 -32.05 -12.59 -14.27
CA SER A 344 -32.56 -11.34 -13.67
C SER A 344 -34.07 -11.22 -13.76
N LYS A 345 -34.68 -11.80 -14.82
CA LYS A 345 -36.13 -11.71 -15.05
C LYS A 345 -36.60 -12.97 -15.75
N ILE A 346 -37.74 -13.48 -15.32
CA ILE A 346 -38.45 -14.58 -15.96
C ILE A 346 -39.83 -14.08 -16.38
N GLN A 347 -40.11 -14.15 -17.68
CA GLN A 347 -41.40 -13.84 -18.26
C GLN A 347 -42.00 -15.14 -18.81
N SER A 348 -43.18 -15.48 -18.36
CA SER A 348 -43.92 -16.64 -18.80
C SER A 348 -45.14 -16.26 -19.63
N PHE A 349 -45.45 -17.08 -20.65
CA PHE A 349 -46.59 -16.90 -21.52
C PHE A 349 -47.50 -18.13 -21.51
N GLY A 350 -48.75 -17.92 -21.82
CA GLY A 350 -49.73 -18.99 -21.86
C GLY A 350 -49.95 -19.68 -20.49
N ASN A 351 -49.93 -20.99 -20.48
CA ASN A 351 -50.16 -21.84 -19.30
C ASN A 351 -48.88 -22.20 -18.51
N TYR A 352 -47.74 -21.55 -18.82
CA TYR A 352 -46.51 -21.76 -18.09
C TYR A 352 -46.40 -20.80 -16.91
N ASP A 353 -46.18 -21.37 -15.74
CA ASP A 353 -45.71 -20.59 -14.58
C ASP A 353 -44.16 -20.46 -14.59
N LYS A 354 -43.64 -19.61 -13.72
CA LYS A 354 -42.19 -19.36 -13.65
C LYS A 354 -41.38 -20.63 -13.28
N ALA A 355 -41.91 -21.47 -12.39
CA ALA A 355 -41.21 -22.66 -11.95
C ALA A 355 -41.11 -23.69 -13.09
N ARG A 356 -42.21 -23.94 -13.80
CA ARG A 356 -42.22 -24.84 -14.97
C ARG A 356 -41.36 -24.35 -16.10
N LEU A 357 -41.33 -23.00 -16.33
CA LEU A 357 -40.49 -22.42 -17.34
C LEU A 357 -39.01 -22.58 -17.00
N LEU A 358 -38.64 -22.38 -15.73
CA LEU A 358 -37.28 -22.59 -15.26
C LEU A 358 -36.89 -24.07 -15.34
N THR A 359 -37.77 -25.00 -15.01
CA THR A 359 -37.54 -26.44 -15.17
C THR A 359 -37.26 -26.82 -16.62
N LEU A 360 -38.06 -26.28 -17.57
CA LEU A 360 -37.85 -26.50 -18.99
C LEU A 360 -36.46 -25.96 -19.45
N ALA A 361 -36.12 -24.74 -19.03
CA ALA A 361 -34.84 -24.12 -19.35
C ALA A 361 -33.68 -24.95 -18.77
N GLN A 362 -33.73 -25.30 -17.49
CA GLN A 362 -32.70 -26.10 -16.83
C GLN A 362 -32.56 -27.50 -17.46
N SER A 363 -33.67 -28.12 -17.85
CA SER A 363 -33.64 -29.42 -18.51
C SER A 363 -32.92 -29.37 -19.86
N LEU A 364 -33.18 -28.34 -20.67
CA LEU A 364 -32.49 -28.14 -21.95
C LEU A 364 -31.01 -27.80 -21.74
N GLU A 365 -30.75 -26.82 -20.90
CA GLU A 365 -29.39 -26.27 -20.66
C GLU A 365 -28.50 -27.22 -19.85
N SER A 366 -29.05 -28.25 -19.19
CA SER A 366 -28.24 -29.29 -18.52
C SER A 366 -27.31 -30.08 -19.46
N HIS A 367 -27.58 -30.01 -20.75
CA HIS A 367 -26.78 -30.62 -21.80
C HIS A 367 -25.74 -29.68 -22.44
N SER A 368 -25.67 -28.39 -22.00
CA SER A 368 -24.74 -27.40 -22.51
C SER A 368 -23.71 -26.97 -21.47
N THR A 369 -22.49 -26.70 -21.91
CA THR A 369 -21.40 -26.16 -21.07
C THR A 369 -21.26 -24.63 -21.16
N HIS A 370 -22.15 -23.96 -21.91
CA HIS A 370 -22.10 -22.53 -22.14
C HIS A 370 -22.32 -21.72 -20.87
N ALA A 371 -21.78 -20.49 -20.80
CA ALA A 371 -21.92 -19.62 -19.63
C ALA A 371 -23.39 -19.30 -19.29
N ILE A 372 -24.27 -19.20 -20.29
CA ILE A 372 -25.71 -19.03 -20.16
C ILE A 372 -26.34 -20.24 -19.47
N ALA A 373 -25.98 -21.45 -19.91
CA ALA A 373 -26.46 -22.69 -19.32
C ALA A 373 -26.09 -22.79 -17.84
N LYS A 374 -24.83 -22.49 -17.51
CA LYS A 374 -24.36 -22.46 -16.11
C LYS A 374 -25.10 -21.45 -15.26
N ALA A 375 -25.49 -20.31 -15.82
CA ALA A 375 -26.27 -19.29 -15.13
C ALA A 375 -27.70 -19.78 -14.80
N ILE A 376 -28.36 -20.40 -15.78
CA ILE A 376 -29.72 -20.96 -15.63
C ILE A 376 -29.74 -22.12 -14.65
N LEU A 377 -28.72 -23.01 -14.70
CA LEU A 377 -28.63 -24.17 -13.80
C LEU A 377 -28.33 -23.82 -12.34
N ARG A 378 -27.81 -22.62 -12.06
CA ARG A 378 -27.56 -22.13 -10.68
C ARG A 378 -28.83 -21.63 -9.97
N GLU A 379 -29.88 -21.33 -10.71
CA GLU A 379 -31.13 -20.87 -10.12
C GLU A 379 -31.78 -21.99 -9.32
N GLU A 380 -32.21 -21.67 -8.10
CA GLU A 380 -32.89 -22.63 -7.25
C GLU A 380 -34.25 -23.04 -7.84
N ASN A 381 -34.46 -24.33 -8.03
CA ASN A 381 -35.69 -24.91 -8.52
C ASN A 381 -36.01 -26.21 -7.75
N ALA A 382 -37.20 -26.28 -7.24
CA ALA A 382 -37.66 -27.45 -6.45
C ALA A 382 -38.18 -28.60 -7.32
N GLN A 383 -38.23 -28.43 -8.65
CA GLN A 383 -38.79 -29.45 -9.56
C GLN A 383 -37.68 -30.32 -10.14
N GLU A 384 -38.00 -31.60 -10.36
CA GLU A 384 -37.10 -32.51 -11.08
C GLU A 384 -36.99 -32.12 -12.56
N LEU A 385 -35.78 -32.31 -13.12
CA LEU A 385 -35.54 -32.06 -14.53
C LEU A 385 -36.35 -33.00 -15.43
N LEU A 386 -36.82 -32.47 -16.54
CA LEU A 386 -37.57 -33.24 -17.53
C LEU A 386 -36.70 -34.26 -18.26
N ALA A 387 -37.19 -35.46 -18.50
CA ALA A 387 -36.53 -36.44 -19.29
C ALA A 387 -36.61 -36.08 -20.78
N LEU A 388 -35.54 -35.47 -21.33
CA LEU A 388 -35.45 -35.07 -22.73
C LEU A 388 -34.85 -36.15 -23.59
N VAL A 389 -35.30 -36.24 -24.84
CA VAL A 389 -34.74 -37.13 -25.87
C VAL A 389 -34.35 -36.31 -27.12
N ASP A 390 -33.44 -36.85 -27.93
CA ASP A 390 -32.98 -36.21 -29.16
C ASP A 390 -32.45 -34.78 -28.97
N VAL A 391 -31.63 -34.57 -27.92
CA VAL A 391 -31.06 -33.26 -27.60
C VAL A 391 -30.02 -32.87 -28.65
N GLN A 392 -30.19 -31.68 -29.24
CA GLN A 392 -29.28 -31.12 -30.24
C GLN A 392 -28.92 -29.70 -29.89
N GLU A 393 -27.64 -29.42 -29.72
CA GLU A 393 -27.10 -28.07 -29.52
C GLU A 393 -26.65 -27.50 -30.88
N ILE A 394 -27.07 -26.26 -31.19
CA ILE A 394 -26.71 -25.54 -32.39
C ILE A 394 -25.84 -24.36 -31.99
N ALA A 395 -24.56 -24.41 -32.37
CA ALA A 395 -23.59 -23.38 -32.01
C ALA A 395 -24.06 -21.98 -32.44
N GLY A 396 -24.05 -21.03 -31.49
CA GLY A 396 -24.50 -19.66 -31.71
C GLY A 396 -26.00 -19.47 -31.88
N GLY A 397 -26.80 -20.52 -31.73
CA GLY A 397 -28.27 -20.47 -31.85
C GLY A 397 -29.00 -20.82 -30.55
N GLY A 398 -28.88 -22.07 -30.14
CA GLY A 398 -29.58 -22.57 -28.97
C GLY A 398 -29.59 -24.10 -28.93
N ILE A 399 -30.44 -24.63 -28.07
CA ILE A 399 -30.58 -26.06 -27.86
C ILE A 399 -32.04 -26.50 -28.10
N GLY A 400 -32.22 -27.66 -28.71
CA GLY A 400 -33.53 -28.23 -28.95
C GLY A 400 -33.57 -29.69 -28.50
N ALA A 401 -34.74 -30.15 -28.09
CA ALA A 401 -34.98 -31.54 -27.68
C ALA A 401 -36.43 -31.94 -27.91
N GLN A 402 -36.75 -33.21 -27.65
CA GLN A 402 -38.11 -33.66 -27.57
C GLN A 402 -38.48 -34.03 -26.14
N TYR A 403 -39.67 -33.61 -25.72
CA TYR A 403 -40.27 -33.93 -24.45
C TYR A 403 -41.70 -34.41 -24.69
N GLU A 404 -42.02 -35.67 -24.30
CA GLU A 404 -43.35 -36.30 -24.51
C GLU A 404 -43.87 -36.17 -25.94
N GLY A 405 -42.98 -36.29 -26.92
CA GLY A 405 -43.30 -36.19 -28.35
C GLY A 405 -43.52 -34.77 -28.87
N ARG A 406 -43.25 -33.74 -28.06
CA ARG A 406 -43.31 -32.31 -28.42
C ARG A 406 -41.90 -31.74 -28.56
N ALA A 407 -41.71 -30.89 -29.55
CA ALA A 407 -40.44 -30.20 -29.71
C ALA A 407 -40.31 -29.05 -28.70
N VAL A 408 -39.24 -29.06 -27.90
CA VAL A 408 -38.89 -28.02 -26.95
C VAL A 408 -37.59 -27.36 -27.36
N LEU A 409 -37.52 -26.02 -27.29
CA LEU A 409 -36.37 -25.25 -27.77
C LEU A 409 -36.01 -24.17 -26.73
N ALA A 410 -34.71 -23.93 -26.58
CA ALA A 410 -34.16 -22.76 -25.86
C ALA A 410 -33.07 -22.11 -26.73
N GLY A 411 -33.08 -20.78 -26.83
CA GLY A 411 -32.05 -20.09 -27.62
C GLY A 411 -32.36 -18.62 -27.87
N ASN A 412 -31.57 -18.00 -28.75
CA ASN A 412 -31.77 -16.59 -29.09
C ASN A 412 -32.95 -16.41 -30.06
N ALA A 413 -33.41 -15.16 -30.20
CA ALA A 413 -34.56 -14.80 -31.03
C ALA A 413 -34.40 -15.25 -32.51
N ARG A 414 -33.18 -15.17 -33.04
CA ARG A 414 -32.88 -15.57 -34.41
C ARG A 414 -33.10 -17.08 -34.59
N PHE A 415 -32.60 -17.89 -33.69
CA PHE A 415 -32.75 -19.34 -33.72
C PHE A 415 -34.21 -19.78 -33.70
N LEU A 416 -35.02 -19.17 -32.83
CA LEU A 416 -36.44 -19.51 -32.78
C LEU A 416 -37.18 -19.09 -34.04
N ARG A 417 -36.86 -17.93 -34.63
CA ARG A 417 -37.44 -17.50 -35.91
C ARG A 417 -37.07 -18.42 -37.08
N GLU A 418 -35.83 -18.91 -37.12
CA GLU A 418 -35.39 -19.89 -38.12
C GLU A 418 -36.13 -21.23 -37.97
N LYS A 419 -36.67 -21.54 -36.79
CA LYS A 419 -37.55 -22.67 -36.51
C LYS A 419 -39.03 -22.35 -36.72
N GLY A 420 -39.38 -21.15 -37.24
CA GLY A 420 -40.75 -20.74 -37.55
C GLY A 420 -41.57 -20.22 -36.36
N ILE A 421 -40.91 -19.92 -35.23
CA ILE A 421 -41.60 -19.44 -34.04
C ILE A 421 -41.63 -17.90 -34.05
N ALA A 422 -42.82 -17.32 -33.82
CA ALA A 422 -42.94 -15.88 -33.69
C ALA A 422 -42.36 -15.41 -32.33
N VAL A 423 -41.35 -14.58 -32.42
CA VAL A 423 -40.66 -14.01 -31.26
C VAL A 423 -40.89 -12.53 -31.20
N VAL A 424 -41.44 -12.05 -30.08
CA VAL A 424 -41.48 -10.62 -29.75
C VAL A 424 -40.13 -10.27 -29.14
N GLU A 425 -39.34 -9.47 -29.82
CA GLU A 425 -38.08 -8.99 -29.20
C GLU A 425 -38.40 -8.07 -28.06
N GLU A 426 -37.93 -8.43 -26.88
CA GLU A 426 -37.86 -7.51 -25.77
C GLU A 426 -36.69 -6.55 -26.04
N THR A 427 -37.02 -5.28 -26.25
CA THR A 427 -36.03 -4.20 -26.36
C THR A 427 -35.51 -3.93 -24.94
N GLY A 428 -34.59 -4.74 -24.48
CA GLY A 428 -33.97 -4.62 -23.17
C GLY A 428 -32.52 -5.02 -23.25
N ALA A 429 -31.85 -4.62 -22.26
CA ALA A 429 -30.45 -4.60 -22.04
C ALA A 429 -29.81 -5.96 -21.77
N PHE A 430 -30.49 -7.05 -21.92
CA PHE A 430 -30.11 -8.35 -21.38
C PHE A 430 -29.84 -9.38 -22.47
N CYS A 431 -29.03 -10.37 -22.15
CA CYS A 431 -28.98 -11.59 -22.91
C CYS A 431 -30.27 -12.36 -22.66
N ASN A 432 -31.13 -12.45 -23.68
CA ASN A 432 -32.43 -13.12 -23.57
C ASN A 432 -32.35 -14.54 -24.13
N VAL A 433 -32.78 -15.53 -23.34
CA VAL A 433 -33.04 -16.90 -23.78
C VAL A 433 -34.52 -17.09 -23.94
N TYR A 434 -34.94 -17.34 -25.17
CA TYR A 434 -36.33 -17.59 -25.54
C TYR A 434 -36.62 -19.08 -25.46
N LEU A 435 -37.75 -19.43 -24.83
CA LEU A 435 -38.16 -20.81 -24.67
C LEU A 435 -39.45 -21.08 -25.45
N ALA A 436 -39.46 -22.19 -26.16
CA ALA A 436 -40.63 -22.59 -26.92
C ALA A 436 -40.98 -24.06 -26.64
N ASP A 437 -42.29 -24.36 -26.65
CA ASP A 437 -42.85 -25.70 -26.58
C ASP A 437 -43.86 -25.89 -27.72
N ASN A 438 -43.69 -26.95 -28.47
CA ASN A 438 -44.56 -27.37 -29.58
C ASN A 438 -44.81 -26.22 -30.61
N GLY A 439 -43.80 -25.42 -30.94
CA GLY A 439 -43.88 -24.34 -31.92
C GLY A 439 -44.43 -23.01 -31.39
N GLU A 440 -44.76 -22.90 -30.12
CA GLU A 440 -45.24 -21.67 -29.48
C GLU A 440 -44.19 -21.12 -28.50
N LEU A 441 -44.03 -19.79 -28.44
CA LEU A 441 -43.21 -19.12 -27.45
C LEU A 441 -43.85 -19.20 -26.07
N VAL A 442 -43.22 -19.87 -25.10
CA VAL A 442 -43.75 -20.10 -23.76
C VAL A 442 -43.11 -19.21 -22.69
N GLY A 443 -41.97 -18.59 -23.00
CA GLY A 443 -41.36 -17.63 -22.08
C GLY A 443 -39.99 -17.11 -22.51
N ILE A 444 -39.51 -16.18 -21.70
CA ILE A 444 -38.20 -15.51 -21.88
C ILE A 444 -37.49 -15.46 -20.53
N LEU A 445 -36.25 -15.94 -20.50
CA LEU A 445 -35.32 -15.71 -19.40
C LEU A 445 -34.34 -14.62 -19.80
N SER A 446 -34.36 -13.53 -19.06
CA SER A 446 -33.40 -12.44 -19.25
C SER A 446 -32.25 -12.61 -18.26
N LEU A 447 -31.03 -12.65 -18.78
CA LEU A 447 -29.83 -12.79 -17.97
C LEU A 447 -29.05 -11.49 -17.96
N SER A 448 -28.52 -11.15 -16.79
CA SER A 448 -27.64 -9.99 -16.62
C SER A 448 -26.48 -10.34 -15.71
N ASP A 449 -25.43 -9.55 -15.79
CA ASP A 449 -24.30 -9.62 -14.86
C ASP A 449 -24.72 -8.97 -13.53
N THR A 450 -24.67 -9.76 -12.47
CA THR A 450 -25.14 -9.35 -11.13
C THR A 450 -24.15 -8.39 -10.49
N LEU A 451 -24.65 -7.29 -9.92
CA LEU A 451 -23.84 -6.39 -9.11
C LEU A 451 -23.32 -7.12 -7.86
N LYS A 452 -22.14 -6.73 -7.39
CA LYS A 452 -21.64 -7.16 -6.08
C LYS A 452 -22.52 -6.56 -4.98
N ASP A 453 -22.68 -7.29 -3.88
CA ASP A 453 -23.61 -6.93 -2.82
C ASP A 453 -23.26 -5.57 -2.18
N GLU A 454 -21.95 -5.29 -2.07
CA GLU A 454 -21.40 -4.06 -1.49
C GLU A 454 -21.38 -2.86 -2.45
N THR A 455 -21.64 -3.04 -3.76
CA THR A 455 -21.49 -1.98 -4.78
C THR A 455 -22.27 -0.73 -4.44
N LYS A 456 -23.56 -0.88 -4.10
CA LYS A 456 -24.45 0.26 -3.83
C LYS A 456 -23.97 1.08 -2.62
N GLU A 457 -23.56 0.39 -1.56
CA GLU A 457 -23.06 1.01 -0.34
C GLU A 457 -21.74 1.72 -0.59
N THR A 458 -20.78 1.06 -1.22
CA THR A 458 -19.47 1.64 -1.55
C THR A 458 -19.60 2.91 -2.39
N LEU A 459 -20.42 2.89 -3.45
CA LEU A 459 -20.62 4.07 -4.28
C LEU A 459 -21.34 5.21 -3.53
N ARG A 460 -22.22 4.88 -2.58
CA ARG A 460 -22.83 5.87 -1.69
C ARG A 460 -21.79 6.53 -0.81
N GLU A 461 -20.94 5.75 -0.11
CA GLU A 461 -19.87 6.27 0.75
C GLU A 461 -18.87 7.14 -0.01
N LEU A 462 -18.49 6.75 -1.22
CA LEU A 462 -17.59 7.55 -2.06
C LEU A 462 -18.22 8.91 -2.43
N ARG A 463 -19.52 8.95 -2.73
CA ARG A 463 -20.24 10.21 -3.01
C ARG A 463 -20.37 11.10 -1.77
N GLU A 464 -20.61 10.52 -0.59
CA GLU A 464 -20.59 11.24 0.68
C GLU A 464 -19.22 11.87 0.96
N GLN A 465 -18.15 11.24 0.45
CA GLN A 465 -16.79 11.81 0.45
C GLN A 465 -16.54 12.81 -0.69
N HIS A 466 -17.59 13.29 -1.36
CA HIS A 466 -17.54 14.24 -2.48
C HIS A 466 -16.71 13.74 -3.68
N LYS A 467 -16.73 12.42 -3.93
CA LYS A 467 -16.10 11.84 -5.13
C LYS A 467 -17.11 11.81 -6.27
N GLU A 468 -16.67 12.25 -7.45
CA GLU A 468 -17.40 12.09 -8.69
C GLU A 468 -17.23 10.65 -9.20
N ILE A 469 -18.32 10.01 -9.62
CA ILE A 469 -18.32 8.63 -10.09
C ILE A 469 -18.73 8.61 -11.55
N VAL A 470 -17.93 7.94 -12.36
CA VAL A 470 -18.16 7.71 -13.79
C VAL A 470 -18.14 6.19 -14.03
N ILE A 471 -19.05 5.68 -14.84
CA ILE A 471 -19.08 4.27 -15.23
C ILE A 471 -18.77 4.16 -16.72
N LEU A 472 -17.78 3.31 -17.07
CA LEU A 472 -17.47 2.94 -18.44
C LEU A 472 -17.76 1.45 -18.64
N SER A 473 -18.46 1.08 -19.72
CA SER A 473 -18.79 -0.31 -20.00
C SER A 473 -18.80 -0.62 -21.49
N GLY A 474 -18.50 -1.86 -21.82
CA GLY A 474 -18.73 -2.41 -23.17
C GLY A 474 -20.18 -2.85 -23.40
N ASP A 475 -21.01 -2.92 -22.36
CA ASP A 475 -22.42 -3.28 -22.49
C ASP A 475 -23.23 -2.16 -23.16
N SER A 476 -24.43 -2.52 -23.64
CA SER A 476 -25.30 -1.57 -24.34
C SER A 476 -25.61 -0.37 -23.45
N GLY A 477 -25.75 0.81 -24.08
CA GLY A 477 -26.02 2.06 -23.37
C GLY A 477 -27.26 2.00 -22.48
N LEU A 478 -28.31 1.25 -22.87
CA LEU A 478 -29.52 1.06 -22.08
C LEU A 478 -29.25 0.30 -20.77
N VAL A 479 -28.44 -0.76 -20.82
CA VAL A 479 -28.04 -1.53 -19.62
C VAL A 479 -27.33 -0.66 -18.63
N VAL A 480 -26.32 0.07 -19.14
CA VAL A 480 -25.47 0.92 -18.31
C VAL A 480 -26.30 2.05 -17.71
N GLN A 481 -27.26 2.58 -18.46
CA GLN A 481 -28.19 3.60 -17.99
C GLN A 481 -29.09 3.11 -16.85
N GLU A 482 -29.72 1.95 -17.00
CA GLU A 482 -30.57 1.35 -15.95
C GLU A 482 -29.75 1.10 -14.68
N MET A 483 -28.56 0.52 -14.81
CA MET A 483 -27.67 0.28 -13.69
C MET A 483 -27.22 1.60 -13.04
N ALA A 484 -26.79 2.60 -13.82
CA ALA A 484 -26.37 3.90 -13.33
C ALA A 484 -27.50 4.59 -12.54
N ASN A 485 -28.74 4.54 -13.06
CA ASN A 485 -29.91 5.06 -12.38
C ASN A 485 -30.16 4.36 -11.05
N ALA A 486 -30.10 3.01 -11.02
CA ALA A 486 -30.26 2.21 -9.80
C ALA A 486 -29.19 2.50 -8.74
N LEU A 487 -27.95 2.80 -9.18
CA LEU A 487 -26.82 3.18 -8.35
C LEU A 487 -26.75 4.68 -8.04
N GLY A 488 -27.60 5.51 -8.69
CA GLY A 488 -27.58 6.97 -8.55
C GLY A 488 -26.34 7.64 -9.15
N VAL A 489 -25.74 7.05 -10.19
CA VAL A 489 -24.56 7.60 -10.90
C VAL A 489 -25.04 8.46 -12.07
N LYS A 490 -24.49 9.66 -12.18
CA LYS A 490 -24.91 10.64 -13.21
C LYS A 490 -24.16 10.49 -14.53
N HIS A 491 -22.89 10.10 -14.47
CA HIS A 491 -22.01 10.02 -15.62
C HIS A 491 -21.73 8.56 -15.96
N PHE A 492 -22.21 8.12 -17.12
CA PHE A 492 -22.01 6.75 -17.59
C PHE A 492 -21.90 6.71 -19.12
N TYR A 493 -21.18 5.73 -19.61
CA TYR A 493 -20.97 5.49 -21.03
C TYR A 493 -21.00 3.99 -21.32
N GLY A 494 -21.89 3.58 -22.20
CA GLY A 494 -22.03 2.23 -22.72
C GLY A 494 -21.50 2.07 -24.11
N ASP A 495 -21.64 0.87 -24.69
CA ASP A 495 -21.22 0.51 -26.06
C ASP A 495 -19.74 0.80 -26.35
N LEU A 496 -18.87 0.77 -25.33
CA LEU A 496 -17.47 1.12 -25.47
C LEU A 496 -16.60 -0.10 -25.79
N LEU A 497 -15.91 -0.08 -26.90
CA LEU A 497 -14.77 -0.97 -27.13
C LEU A 497 -13.59 -0.57 -26.20
N PRO A 498 -12.59 -1.46 -25.98
CA PRO A 498 -11.44 -1.12 -25.14
C PRO A 498 -10.76 0.20 -25.51
N LYS A 499 -10.62 0.49 -26.81
CA LYS A 499 -10.09 1.77 -27.30
C LYS A 499 -10.97 2.96 -26.91
N GLY A 500 -12.30 2.81 -26.99
CA GLY A 500 -13.25 3.85 -26.59
C GLY A 500 -13.21 4.15 -25.09
N LYS A 501 -12.95 3.16 -24.23
CA LYS A 501 -12.73 3.38 -22.79
C LYS A 501 -11.51 4.28 -22.56
N VAL A 502 -10.39 4.00 -23.26
CA VAL A 502 -9.16 4.80 -23.19
C VAL A 502 -9.39 6.24 -23.65
N GLU A 503 -10.07 6.43 -24.78
CA GLU A 503 -10.38 7.76 -25.32
C GLU A 503 -11.27 8.57 -24.36
N ARG A 504 -12.27 7.95 -23.74
CA ARG A 504 -13.10 8.60 -22.71
C ARG A 504 -12.33 8.97 -21.46
N LEU A 505 -11.45 8.08 -21.00
CA LEU A 505 -10.57 8.36 -19.86
C LEU A 505 -9.62 9.53 -20.18
N GLN A 506 -9.03 9.58 -21.39
CA GLN A 506 -8.20 10.70 -21.82
C GLN A 506 -8.97 12.02 -21.77
N ALA A 507 -10.20 12.04 -22.27
CA ALA A 507 -11.05 13.24 -22.23
C ALA A 507 -11.36 13.71 -20.78
N LEU A 508 -11.36 12.81 -19.80
CA LEU A 508 -11.50 13.17 -18.38
C LEU A 508 -10.19 13.69 -17.77
N LEU A 509 -9.05 13.28 -18.30
CA LEU A 509 -7.72 13.69 -17.84
C LEU A 509 -7.27 15.04 -18.41
N GLU A 510 -7.65 15.37 -19.66
CA GLU A 510 -7.20 16.58 -20.37
C GLU A 510 -7.55 17.90 -19.65
N PRO A 511 -8.80 18.15 -19.20
CA PRO A 511 -9.14 19.40 -18.52
C PRO A 511 -8.32 19.66 -17.25
N GLN A 512 -7.80 18.59 -16.64
CA GLN A 512 -7.06 18.64 -15.39
C GLN A 512 -5.57 18.91 -15.60
N GLN A 513 -5.04 18.66 -16.79
CA GLN A 513 -3.64 18.99 -17.13
C GLN A 513 -3.43 20.49 -17.27
N GLU A 514 -4.43 21.25 -17.77
CA GLU A 514 -4.37 22.69 -17.92
C GLU A 514 -4.48 23.45 -16.59
N GLN A 515 -5.17 22.91 -15.59
CA GLN A 515 -5.42 23.54 -14.27
C GLN A 515 -4.40 23.19 -13.17
N LYS A 516 -3.14 22.83 -13.52
CA LYS A 516 -2.10 22.42 -12.54
C LYS A 516 -2.63 21.39 -11.51
N ARG A 517 -3.13 20.26 -11.98
CA ARG A 517 -3.30 18.98 -11.28
C ARG A 517 -3.78 19.04 -9.82
N LYS A 518 -4.87 19.73 -9.53
CA LYS A 518 -5.48 19.64 -8.20
C LYS A 518 -6.43 18.43 -8.04
N ASN A 519 -7.04 17.99 -9.14
CA ASN A 519 -8.04 16.93 -9.13
C ASN A 519 -7.51 15.74 -9.94
N LEU A 520 -7.20 14.64 -9.29
CA LEU A 520 -6.72 13.43 -9.96
C LEU A 520 -7.88 12.50 -10.31
N VAL A 521 -7.69 11.70 -11.36
CA VAL A 521 -8.64 10.69 -11.82
C VAL A 521 -8.09 9.31 -11.50
N ALA A 522 -8.87 8.50 -10.77
CA ALA A 522 -8.56 7.08 -10.60
C ALA A 522 -9.44 6.24 -11.51
N PHE A 523 -8.85 5.19 -12.09
CA PHE A 523 -9.57 4.16 -12.82
C PHE A 523 -9.61 2.87 -12.00
N VAL A 524 -10.78 2.25 -11.90
CA VAL A 524 -11.01 1.00 -11.18
C VAL A 524 -11.48 -0.06 -12.16
N GLY A 525 -10.74 -1.16 -12.29
CA GLY A 525 -11.03 -2.22 -13.26
C GLY A 525 -10.53 -3.60 -12.79
N ASP A 526 -10.80 -4.65 -13.57
CA ASP A 526 -10.38 -6.02 -13.25
C ASP A 526 -8.90 -6.33 -13.61
N GLY A 527 -8.24 -5.42 -14.32
CA GLY A 527 -6.84 -5.53 -14.71
C GLY A 527 -6.56 -6.39 -15.94
N ILE A 528 -7.51 -7.17 -16.44
CA ILE A 528 -7.32 -8.04 -17.61
C ILE A 528 -7.61 -7.27 -18.90
N ASN A 529 -8.82 -6.74 -19.01
CA ASN A 529 -9.27 -6.03 -20.20
C ASN A 529 -8.95 -4.52 -20.15
N ASP A 530 -8.74 -3.99 -18.97
CA ASP A 530 -8.61 -2.57 -18.68
C ASP A 530 -7.18 -2.12 -18.39
N ALA A 531 -6.17 -2.97 -18.63
CA ALA A 531 -4.76 -2.66 -18.41
C ALA A 531 -4.31 -1.31 -19.02
N PRO A 532 -4.71 -0.94 -20.25
CA PRO A 532 -4.37 0.37 -20.80
C PRO A 532 -5.01 1.54 -20.03
N SER A 533 -6.24 1.38 -19.55
CA SER A 533 -6.94 2.41 -18.77
C SER A 533 -6.34 2.56 -17.37
N LEU A 534 -5.97 1.44 -16.72
CA LEU A 534 -5.26 1.44 -15.45
C LEU A 534 -3.93 2.18 -15.53
N ALA A 535 -3.13 1.89 -16.56
CA ALA A 535 -1.82 2.52 -16.77
C ALA A 535 -1.90 4.00 -17.16
N LEU A 536 -2.98 4.42 -17.81
CA LEU A 536 -3.18 5.80 -18.27
C LEU A 536 -3.66 6.73 -17.17
N SER A 537 -4.46 6.23 -16.23
CA SER A 537 -5.04 7.03 -15.14
C SER A 537 -3.97 7.59 -14.19
N ASP A 538 -4.31 8.65 -13.44
CA ASP A 538 -3.41 9.18 -12.40
C ASP A 538 -3.17 8.16 -11.28
N VAL A 539 -4.18 7.31 -10.99
CA VAL A 539 -4.10 6.18 -10.06
C VAL A 539 -4.92 5.02 -10.61
N GLY A 540 -4.25 3.95 -11.03
CA GLY A 540 -4.87 2.70 -11.43
C GLY A 540 -5.16 1.80 -10.24
N ILE A 541 -6.43 1.41 -10.03
CA ILE A 541 -6.86 0.51 -8.97
C ILE A 541 -7.38 -0.77 -9.61
N ALA A 542 -6.68 -1.89 -9.42
CA ALA A 542 -7.14 -3.18 -9.91
C ALA A 542 -7.91 -3.93 -8.83
N MET A 543 -9.06 -4.50 -9.23
CA MET A 543 -9.82 -5.47 -8.45
C MET A 543 -9.35 -6.86 -8.87
N GLY A 544 -8.88 -7.67 -7.93
CA GLY A 544 -8.28 -8.95 -8.31
C GLY A 544 -8.77 -10.10 -7.45
N LYS A 545 -9.37 -11.12 -8.06
CA LYS A 545 -9.29 -12.47 -7.50
C LYS A 545 -7.83 -12.91 -7.60
N SER A 546 -7.12 -12.82 -6.45
CA SER A 546 -5.81 -13.44 -6.20
C SER A 546 -4.83 -13.43 -7.38
N GLY A 547 -4.15 -12.29 -7.60
CA GLY A 547 -2.88 -12.33 -8.31
C GLY A 547 -2.91 -12.46 -9.83
N SER A 548 -3.90 -11.92 -10.52
CA SER A 548 -3.79 -11.72 -11.98
C SER A 548 -2.50 -10.94 -12.27
N ASP A 549 -1.54 -11.57 -12.95
CA ASP A 549 -0.24 -10.98 -13.28
C ASP A 549 -0.38 -9.66 -14.02
N ILE A 550 -1.40 -9.55 -14.85
CA ILE A 550 -1.70 -8.35 -15.64
C ILE A 550 -2.18 -7.22 -14.74
N ALA A 551 -3.05 -7.51 -13.77
CA ALA A 551 -3.52 -6.54 -12.78
C ALA A 551 -2.36 -6.06 -11.90
N LEU A 552 -1.55 -7.00 -11.42
CA LEU A 552 -0.35 -6.71 -10.62
C LEU A 552 0.68 -5.88 -11.41
N ALA A 553 0.83 -6.06 -12.72
CA ALA A 553 1.80 -5.31 -13.52
C ALA A 553 1.36 -3.86 -13.79
N ASN A 554 0.08 -3.64 -14.09
CA ASN A 554 -0.41 -2.38 -14.67
C ASN A 554 -1.11 -1.43 -13.69
N ALA A 555 -1.59 -1.91 -12.53
CA ALA A 555 -2.23 -1.06 -11.53
C ALA A 555 -1.22 -0.49 -10.51
N ASP A 556 -1.52 0.65 -9.94
CA ASP A 556 -0.78 1.30 -8.86
C ASP A 556 -1.23 0.83 -7.47
N ILE A 557 -2.50 0.45 -7.39
CA ILE A 557 -3.15 -0.11 -6.19
C ILE A 557 -3.87 -1.39 -6.59
N VAL A 558 -3.74 -2.45 -5.79
CA VAL A 558 -4.42 -3.72 -6.03
C VAL A 558 -5.21 -4.12 -4.80
N ILE A 559 -6.49 -4.42 -4.98
CA ILE A 559 -7.38 -4.97 -3.97
C ILE A 559 -7.36 -6.49 -4.13
N LEU A 560 -6.81 -7.20 -3.14
CA LEU A 560 -6.47 -8.62 -3.28
C LEU A 560 -7.68 -9.57 -3.21
N ASP A 561 -8.75 -9.21 -2.53
CA ASP A 561 -9.94 -10.04 -2.27
C ASP A 561 -11.19 -9.66 -3.07
N ASP A 562 -11.05 -8.81 -4.05
CA ASP A 562 -12.16 -8.36 -4.92
C ASP A 562 -13.31 -7.61 -4.19
N ASN A 563 -13.09 -7.14 -2.95
CA ASN A 563 -14.06 -6.41 -2.15
C ASN A 563 -13.98 -4.90 -2.41
N LEU A 564 -15.05 -4.31 -2.96
CA LEU A 564 -15.13 -2.88 -3.30
C LEU A 564 -15.03 -1.95 -2.08
N GLN A 565 -15.45 -2.37 -0.89
CA GLN A 565 -15.36 -1.55 0.32
C GLN A 565 -13.91 -1.20 0.67
N LYS A 566 -12.94 -2.00 0.23
CA LYS A 566 -11.52 -1.70 0.42
C LYS A 566 -11.05 -0.46 -0.33
N ILE A 567 -11.78 0.00 -1.35
CA ILE A 567 -11.51 1.28 -1.99
C ILE A 567 -11.80 2.41 -1.01
N THR A 568 -12.93 2.40 -0.31
CA THR A 568 -13.25 3.42 0.71
C THR A 568 -12.25 3.40 1.86
N LEU A 569 -11.79 2.20 2.26
CA LEU A 569 -10.75 2.01 3.25
C LEU A 569 -9.40 2.58 2.80
N ALA A 570 -9.02 2.37 1.53
CA ALA A 570 -7.79 2.96 0.96
C ALA A 570 -7.81 4.49 1.02
N PHE A 571 -8.94 5.12 0.69
CA PHE A 571 -9.14 6.57 0.84
C PHE A 571 -9.07 7.02 2.31
N ALA A 572 -9.61 6.24 3.24
CA ALA A 572 -9.51 6.54 4.67
C ALA A 572 -8.06 6.50 5.17
N ILE A 573 -7.28 5.50 4.72
CA ILE A 573 -5.84 5.38 5.01
C ILE A 573 -5.10 6.59 4.44
N ALA A 574 -5.31 6.94 3.17
CA ALA A 574 -4.67 8.07 2.51
C ALA A 574 -4.95 9.41 3.24
N ARG A 575 -6.21 9.65 3.63
CA ARG A 575 -6.62 10.83 4.38
C ARG A 575 -5.93 10.91 5.74
N LYS A 576 -5.91 9.82 6.49
CA LYS A 576 -5.27 9.75 7.81
C LYS A 576 -3.76 9.94 7.72
N THR A 577 -3.13 9.32 6.73
CA THR A 577 -1.70 9.52 6.45
C THR A 577 -1.39 11.00 6.27
N ARG A 578 -2.14 11.68 5.42
CA ARG A 578 -1.96 13.13 5.20
C ARG A 578 -2.16 13.94 6.47
N GLN A 579 -3.16 13.63 7.29
CA GLN A 579 -3.38 14.30 8.58
C GLN A 579 -2.16 14.15 9.50
N ILE A 580 -1.63 12.94 9.64
CA ILE A 580 -0.45 12.64 10.44
C ILE A 580 0.77 13.38 9.90
N LEU A 581 0.97 13.40 8.58
CA LEU A 581 2.07 14.12 7.94
C LEU A 581 2.05 15.61 8.28
N TRP A 582 0.90 16.27 8.10
CA TRP A 582 0.78 17.70 8.41
C TRP A 582 0.89 18.02 9.89
N GLN A 583 0.41 17.14 10.78
CA GLN A 583 0.62 17.25 12.23
C GLN A 583 2.11 17.17 12.57
N ASN A 584 2.83 16.19 12.00
CA ASN A 584 4.27 16.04 12.24
C ASN A 584 5.07 17.22 11.69
N ILE A 585 4.77 17.68 10.48
CA ILE A 585 5.42 18.85 9.86
C ILE A 585 5.18 20.10 10.72
N GLY A 586 3.93 20.39 11.06
CA GLY A 586 3.57 21.57 11.83
C GLY A 586 4.17 21.55 13.23
N PHE A 587 4.14 20.41 13.91
CA PHE A 587 4.72 20.26 15.24
C PHE A 587 6.26 20.38 15.21
N ALA A 588 6.93 19.68 14.29
CA ALA A 588 8.38 19.73 14.19
C ALA A 588 8.91 21.12 13.84
N LEU A 589 8.32 21.79 12.86
CA LEU A 589 8.71 23.14 12.48
C LEU A 589 8.37 24.15 13.59
N GLY A 590 7.18 24.07 14.19
CA GLY A 590 6.75 24.96 15.25
C GLY A 590 7.64 24.88 16.48
N ALA A 591 7.92 23.67 16.97
CA ALA A 591 8.81 23.46 18.10
C ALA A 591 10.23 24.00 17.81
N LYS A 592 10.76 23.72 16.62
CA LYS A 592 12.09 24.21 16.22
C LYS A 592 12.17 25.72 16.15
N ILE A 593 11.19 26.40 15.55
CA ILE A 593 11.14 27.85 15.49
C ILE A 593 11.16 28.45 16.91
N VAL A 594 10.36 27.91 17.83
CA VAL A 594 10.31 28.38 19.22
C VAL A 594 11.68 28.19 19.89
N ILE A 595 12.30 27.03 19.82
CA ILE A 595 13.58 26.76 20.47
C ILE A 595 14.71 27.57 19.82
N MET A 596 14.70 27.76 18.51
CA MET A 596 15.67 28.63 17.79
C MET A 596 15.58 30.08 18.25
N LEU A 597 14.36 30.59 18.41
CA LEU A 597 14.17 31.95 18.95
C LEU A 597 14.69 32.06 20.40
N LEU A 598 14.36 31.09 21.26
CA LEU A 598 14.88 31.04 22.63
C LEU A 598 16.42 30.98 22.66
N GLY A 599 17.05 30.23 21.73
CA GLY A 599 18.50 30.16 21.55
C GLY A 599 19.10 31.51 21.14
N ALA A 600 18.53 32.15 20.13
CA ALA A 600 18.97 33.45 19.65
C ALA A 600 18.92 34.56 20.74
N PHE A 601 17.90 34.48 21.62
CA PHE A 601 17.78 35.40 22.78
C PHE A 601 18.66 35.00 23.98
N GLY A 602 19.39 33.85 23.90
CA GLY A 602 20.23 33.37 24.99
C GLY A 602 19.47 32.75 26.16
N ILE A 603 18.19 32.39 25.98
CA ILE A 603 17.36 31.74 26.97
C ILE A 603 17.52 30.22 26.93
N ALA A 604 17.67 29.63 25.72
CA ALA A 604 17.91 28.23 25.55
C ALA A 604 19.39 27.89 25.71
N ASN A 605 19.67 26.83 26.45
CA ASN A 605 20.97 26.21 26.53
C ASN A 605 21.07 25.00 25.59
N ILE A 606 22.26 24.44 25.49
CA ILE A 606 22.51 23.28 24.60
C ILE A 606 21.66 22.06 24.97
N TRP A 607 21.37 21.86 26.24
CA TRP A 607 20.53 20.74 26.72
C TRP A 607 19.08 20.85 26.23
N LEU A 608 18.52 22.05 26.25
CA LEU A 608 17.19 22.31 25.72
C LEU A 608 17.18 22.12 24.18
N ALA A 609 18.26 22.51 23.52
CA ALA A 609 18.43 22.30 22.08
C ALA A 609 18.43 20.82 21.70
N LEU A 610 19.24 20.02 22.37
CA LEU A 610 19.37 18.57 22.16
C LEU A 610 18.08 17.83 22.53
N PHE A 611 17.48 18.16 23.67
CA PHE A 611 16.19 17.60 24.07
C PHE A 611 15.08 17.95 23.09
N GLY A 612 15.04 19.18 22.58
CA GLY A 612 14.09 19.63 21.56
C GLY A 612 14.21 18.87 20.26
N ASP A 613 15.43 18.54 19.82
CA ASP A 613 15.62 17.77 18.58
C ASP A 613 15.21 16.30 18.73
N VAL A 614 15.77 15.59 19.69
CA VAL A 614 15.49 14.16 19.95
C VAL A 614 14.04 13.96 20.44
N GLY A 615 13.55 14.78 21.35
CA GLY A 615 12.19 14.69 21.89
C GLY A 615 11.12 14.92 20.81
N VAL A 616 11.31 15.93 19.96
CA VAL A 616 10.41 16.22 18.86
C VAL A 616 10.41 15.05 17.86
N ALA A 617 11.59 14.51 17.53
CA ALA A 617 11.67 13.34 16.66
C ALA A 617 10.91 12.14 17.23
N LEU A 618 11.09 11.80 18.51
CA LEU A 618 10.38 10.70 19.16
C LEU A 618 8.85 10.91 19.15
N LEU A 619 8.38 12.11 19.43
CA LEU A 619 6.94 12.41 19.42
C LEU A 619 6.34 12.28 18.03
N THR A 620 7.04 12.75 16.98
CA THR A 620 6.58 12.58 15.59
C THR A 620 6.56 11.11 15.14
N LEU A 621 7.53 10.30 15.59
CA LEU A 621 7.55 8.86 15.36
C LEU A 621 6.38 8.15 16.06
N LEU A 622 6.07 8.53 17.31
CA LEU A 622 4.90 8.00 18.03
C LEU A 622 3.59 8.38 17.33
N ASN A 623 3.48 9.62 16.86
CA ASN A 623 2.32 10.05 16.08
C ASN A 623 2.16 9.27 14.77
N ALA A 624 3.27 8.94 14.08
CA ALA A 624 3.26 8.14 12.86
C ALA A 624 2.64 6.75 13.08
N LYS A 625 2.87 6.11 14.23
CA LYS A 625 2.27 4.81 14.59
C LYS A 625 0.75 4.82 14.61
N ARG A 626 0.09 5.97 14.77
CA ARG A 626 -1.36 6.09 14.73
C ARG A 626 -1.95 5.71 13.37
N ALA A 627 -1.12 5.66 12.33
CA ALA A 627 -1.53 5.14 11.02
C ALA A 627 -1.84 3.63 11.00
N LEU A 628 -1.44 2.86 12.03
CA LEU A 628 -1.79 1.44 12.13
C LEU A 628 -3.23 1.18 12.62
N TRP A 629 -3.81 2.14 13.39
CA TRP A 629 -5.06 1.92 14.12
C TRP A 629 -6.18 2.87 13.70
N GLY A 630 -7.42 2.48 14.06
CA GLY A 630 -8.59 3.34 13.95
C GLY A 630 -9.23 3.39 12.57
N TYR A 631 -9.06 2.34 11.78
CA TYR A 631 -9.87 2.11 10.59
C TYR A 631 -11.03 1.18 10.99
N ARG A 632 -12.27 1.60 10.77
CA ARG A 632 -13.44 0.72 10.88
C ARG A 632 -13.33 -0.29 9.74
N SER A 633 -13.32 -1.57 10.10
CA SER A 633 -13.47 -2.70 9.18
C SER A 633 -14.87 -2.71 8.62
#